data_8f6867db8150e13e72f658bd35a1f4bf
#
_entry.id   8f6867db8150e13e72f658bd35a1f4bf
#
_cell.length_a   1.000
_cell.length_b   1.000
_cell.length_c   1.000
_cell.angle_alpha   90.00
_cell.angle_beta   90.00
_cell.angle_gamma   90.00
#
_symmetry.space_group_name_H-M   'P 1'
#
loop_
_entity.id
_entity.type
_entity.pdbx_description
1 polymer ?
#
loop_
_entity_poly.entity_id
_entity_poly.type
_entity_poly.pdbx_seq_one_letter_code
_entity_poly.pdbx_strand_id
1 'polypeptide(L)'
;MQTSAHPSSATANSGQPDAWLKWLCFATLCWTVIVLQAGGFTTSIRAGMAFLDWPLSNGSINPPGWLTEIDKFAEHSHRLAATGLGLLCLAIAALHYAREPRRGVRWAAYALAGLVILQGGLGGLRVLLDQLNIGGDGNLKAICFAV
;
A
#
# COMPACT_ATOMS: atom_id res chain seq x y z
N MET A 1 -8.72 59.65 -29.98
CA MET A 1 -9.47 58.60 -29.24
C MET A 1 -8.59 57.36 -29.15
N GLN A 2 -7.83 57.20 -28.06
CA GLN A 2 -6.97 56.04 -27.82
C GLN A 2 -7.73 55.14 -26.83
N THR A 3 -8.16 53.98 -27.30
CA THR A 3 -8.73 52.92 -26.50
C THR A 3 -7.59 52.10 -25.90
N SER A 4 -7.27 52.33 -24.64
CA SER A 4 -6.36 51.52 -23.85
C SER A 4 -7.02 50.19 -23.54
N ALA A 5 -6.53 49.15 -24.22
CA ALA A 5 -6.84 47.75 -23.88
C ALA A 5 -6.17 47.41 -22.56
N HIS A 6 -6.96 47.15 -21.51
CA HIS A 6 -6.51 46.54 -20.28
C HIS A 6 -6.07 45.10 -20.55
N PRO A 7 -4.84 44.69 -20.20
CA PRO A 7 -4.49 43.28 -20.22
C PRO A 7 -5.24 42.59 -19.10
N SER A 8 -6.11 41.67 -19.47
CA SER A 8 -6.74 40.70 -18.55
C SER A 8 -5.65 39.95 -17.82
N SER A 9 -5.51 40.20 -16.53
CA SER A 9 -4.66 39.41 -15.62
C SER A 9 -5.25 38.02 -15.50
N ALA A 10 -4.84 37.09 -16.36
CA ALA A 10 -4.98 35.69 -16.13
C ALA A 10 -4.17 35.38 -14.86
N THR A 11 -4.84 35.27 -13.74
CA THR A 11 -4.31 34.80 -12.49
C THR A 11 -3.83 33.37 -12.76
N ALA A 12 -2.52 33.23 -12.98
CA ALA A 12 -1.85 31.93 -12.98
C ALA A 12 -2.17 31.29 -11.64
N ASN A 13 -2.93 30.21 -11.70
CA ASN A 13 -3.29 29.40 -10.55
C ASN A 13 -1.98 28.83 -10.01
N SER A 14 -1.42 29.54 -9.03
CA SER A 14 -0.13 29.23 -8.41
C SER A 14 -0.25 27.87 -7.75
N GLY A 15 0.37 26.86 -8.33
CA GLY A 15 0.70 25.48 -7.91
C GLY A 15 0.36 24.98 -6.50
N GLN A 16 -0.80 25.36 -5.97
CA GLN A 16 -1.33 24.73 -4.75
C GLN A 16 -1.93 23.38 -5.13
N PRO A 17 -1.46 22.30 -4.49
CA PRO A 17 -2.06 21.00 -4.73
C PRO A 17 -3.54 21.06 -4.37
N ASP A 18 -4.37 20.47 -5.24
CA ASP A 18 -5.81 20.37 -5.04
C ASP A 18 -6.13 19.88 -3.62
N ALA A 19 -7.06 20.54 -2.92
CA ALA A 19 -7.38 20.22 -1.52
C ALA A 19 -7.75 18.74 -1.34
N TRP A 20 -8.49 18.17 -2.30
CA TRP A 20 -8.88 16.75 -2.27
C TRP A 20 -7.68 15.80 -2.35
N LEU A 21 -6.59 16.16 -3.06
CA LEU A 21 -5.36 15.34 -3.14
C LEU A 21 -4.63 15.30 -1.79
N LYS A 22 -4.62 16.41 -1.06
CA LYS A 22 -4.09 16.45 0.32
C LYS A 22 -4.88 15.51 1.23
N TRP A 23 -6.22 15.53 1.12
CA TRP A 23 -7.08 14.63 1.90
C TRP A 23 -6.89 13.16 1.52
N LEU A 24 -6.69 12.86 0.23
CA LEU A 24 -6.39 11.51 -0.22
C LEU A 24 -5.05 11.02 0.37
N CYS A 25 -4.01 11.84 0.34
CA CYS A 25 -2.73 11.50 0.97
C CYS A 25 -2.87 11.30 2.48
N PHE A 26 -3.63 12.16 3.17
CA PHE A 26 -3.89 12.01 4.59
C PHE A 26 -4.67 10.72 4.91
N ALA A 27 -5.72 10.43 4.16
CA ALA A 27 -6.48 9.19 4.31
C ALA A 27 -5.61 7.95 4.07
N THR A 28 -4.71 8.01 3.08
CA THR A 28 -3.75 6.93 2.81
C THR A 28 -2.76 6.75 3.96
N LEU A 29 -2.30 7.85 4.58
CA LEU A 29 -1.46 7.78 5.78
C LEU A 29 -2.20 7.12 6.94
N CYS A 30 -3.45 7.51 7.21
CA CYS A 30 -4.27 6.86 8.23
C CYS A 30 -4.49 5.37 7.93
N TRP A 31 -4.74 5.03 6.66
CA TRP A 31 -4.87 3.64 6.23
C TRP A 31 -3.59 2.84 6.43
N THR A 32 -2.42 3.45 6.20
CA THR A 32 -1.12 2.82 6.47
C THR A 32 -0.99 2.42 7.94
N VAL A 33 -1.40 3.29 8.86
CA VAL A 33 -1.39 2.96 10.30
C VAL A 33 -2.27 1.75 10.59
N ILE A 34 -3.47 1.67 9.98
CA ILE A 34 -4.37 0.51 10.14
C ILE A 34 -3.70 -0.77 9.63
N VAL A 35 -3.06 -0.72 8.46
CA VAL A 35 -2.35 -1.88 7.88
C VAL A 35 -1.20 -2.33 8.78
N LEU A 36 -0.42 -1.40 9.33
CA LEU A 36 0.67 -1.72 10.26
C LEU A 36 0.14 -2.37 11.54
N GLN A 37 -0.94 -1.86 12.12
CA GLN A 37 -1.58 -2.45 13.30
C GLN A 37 -2.12 -3.86 13.02
N ALA A 38 -2.79 -4.05 11.87
CA ALA A 38 -3.28 -5.36 11.46
C ALA A 38 -2.14 -6.37 11.27
N GLY A 39 -1.03 -5.95 10.62
CA GLY A 39 0.16 -6.79 10.47
C GLY A 39 0.83 -7.13 11.80
N GLY A 40 0.97 -6.14 12.69
CA GLY A 40 1.49 -6.34 14.04
C GLY A 40 0.62 -7.32 14.84
N PHE A 41 -0.70 -7.18 14.77
CA PHE A 41 -1.63 -8.11 15.40
C PHE A 41 -1.47 -9.53 14.85
N THR A 42 -1.48 -9.70 13.51
CA THR A 42 -1.28 -11.00 12.85
C THR A 42 0.02 -11.67 13.31
N THR A 43 1.10 -10.91 13.40
CA THR A 43 2.40 -11.42 13.88
C THR A 43 2.36 -11.79 15.36
N SER A 44 1.74 -10.98 16.19
CA SER A 44 1.64 -11.18 17.66
C SER A 44 0.92 -12.47 18.02
N ILE A 45 -0.13 -12.83 17.30
CA ILE A 45 -0.89 -14.08 17.51
C ILE A 45 -0.35 -15.26 16.68
N ARG A 46 0.78 -15.08 15.98
CA ARG A 46 1.40 -16.07 15.08
C ARG A 46 0.49 -16.58 13.96
N ALA A 47 -0.44 -15.74 13.50
CA ALA A 47 -1.44 -16.08 12.49
C ALA A 47 -0.94 -15.90 11.04
N GLY A 48 0.30 -15.46 10.83
CA GLY A 48 0.81 -15.11 9.49
C GLY A 48 1.00 -16.27 8.52
N MET A 49 0.52 -17.47 8.86
CA MET A 49 0.58 -18.71 8.07
C MET A 49 -0.76 -19.46 8.08
N ALA A 50 -1.87 -18.78 8.37
CA ALA A 50 -3.21 -19.38 8.30
C ALA A 50 -3.62 -19.73 6.86
N PHE A 51 -3.00 -19.04 5.87
CA PHE A 51 -3.14 -19.34 4.44
C PHE A 51 -1.77 -19.57 3.82
N LEU A 52 -1.59 -20.70 3.15
CA LEU A 52 -0.32 -21.12 2.56
C LEU A 52 -0.13 -20.62 1.12
N ASP A 53 -1.12 -19.97 0.53
CA ASP A 53 -1.08 -19.42 -0.82
C ASP A 53 -0.97 -17.89 -0.82
N TRP A 54 -0.53 -17.35 -1.94
CA TRP A 54 -0.42 -15.92 -2.20
C TRP A 54 -0.55 -15.66 -3.71
N PRO A 55 -1.24 -14.62 -4.19
CA PRO A 55 -1.81 -13.47 -3.45
C PRO A 55 -3.20 -13.74 -2.84
N LEU A 56 -3.84 -14.84 -3.17
CA LEU A 56 -5.16 -15.23 -2.65
C LEU A 56 -5.05 -15.89 -1.27
N SER A 57 -6.18 -16.31 -0.73
CA SER A 57 -6.30 -17.08 0.51
C SER A 57 -7.13 -18.34 0.22
N ASN A 58 -6.49 -19.51 0.17
CA ASN A 58 -7.05 -20.76 -0.33
C ASN A 58 -7.71 -20.62 -1.72
N GLY A 59 -7.01 -19.93 -2.64
CA GLY A 59 -7.48 -19.70 -3.99
C GLY A 59 -8.68 -18.75 -4.11
N SER A 60 -9.08 -18.06 -3.04
CA SER A 60 -10.28 -17.22 -2.98
C SER A 60 -9.99 -15.82 -2.43
N ILE A 61 -10.78 -14.84 -2.89
CA ILE A 61 -10.86 -13.50 -2.29
C ILE A 61 -11.72 -13.51 -1.02
N ASN A 62 -12.61 -14.51 -0.90
CA ASN A 62 -13.47 -14.69 0.27
C ASN A 62 -13.39 -16.15 0.74
N PRO A 63 -12.30 -16.54 1.42
CA PRO A 63 -12.10 -17.91 1.86
C PRO A 63 -13.11 -18.31 2.94
N PRO A 64 -13.56 -19.57 2.99
CA PRO A 64 -14.51 -20.01 3.99
C PRO A 64 -13.93 -19.93 5.40
N GLY A 65 -14.75 -19.52 6.37
CA GLY A 65 -14.38 -19.49 7.80
C GLY A 65 -13.48 -18.31 8.22
N TRP A 66 -13.08 -17.42 7.31
CA TRP A 66 -12.16 -16.33 7.68
C TRP A 66 -12.76 -15.30 8.67
N LEU A 67 -14.08 -15.19 8.76
CA LEU A 67 -14.74 -14.31 9.74
C LEU A 67 -14.91 -14.94 11.13
N THR A 68 -14.74 -16.25 11.25
CA THR A 68 -15.03 -17.00 12.47
C THR A 68 -13.77 -17.52 13.18
N GLU A 69 -12.67 -17.68 12.45
CA GLU A 69 -11.40 -18.17 12.97
C GLU A 69 -10.43 -16.99 13.09
N ILE A 70 -9.95 -16.72 14.30
CA ILE A 70 -9.17 -15.49 14.63
C ILE A 70 -7.87 -15.37 13.82
N ASP A 71 -7.18 -16.47 13.56
CA ASP A 71 -5.96 -16.54 12.78
C ASP A 71 -6.23 -16.21 11.29
N LYS A 72 -7.25 -16.81 10.71
CA LYS A 72 -7.70 -16.53 9.35
C LYS A 72 -8.21 -15.11 9.20
N PHE A 73 -8.95 -14.62 10.18
CA PHE A 73 -9.42 -13.24 10.22
C PHE A 73 -8.26 -12.26 10.21
N ALA A 74 -7.29 -12.46 11.10
CA ALA A 74 -6.14 -11.57 11.22
C ALA A 74 -5.32 -11.52 9.93
N GLU A 75 -4.97 -12.67 9.36
CA GLU A 75 -4.15 -12.73 8.16
C GLU A 75 -4.91 -12.22 6.93
N HIS A 76 -6.15 -12.66 6.71
CA HIS A 76 -6.92 -12.26 5.53
C HIS A 76 -7.28 -10.77 5.54
N SER A 77 -7.71 -10.24 6.68
CA SER A 77 -8.00 -8.80 6.81
C SER A 77 -6.75 -7.93 6.60
N HIS A 78 -5.59 -8.37 7.10
CA HIS A 78 -4.31 -7.71 6.84
C HIS A 78 -3.97 -7.73 5.34
N ARG A 79 -4.11 -8.86 4.65
CA ARG A 79 -3.88 -8.98 3.19
C ARG A 79 -4.80 -8.05 2.39
N LEU A 80 -6.11 -8.01 2.72
CA LEU A 80 -7.07 -7.12 2.07
C LEU A 80 -6.72 -5.65 2.30
N ALA A 81 -6.40 -5.28 3.54
CA ALA A 81 -6.02 -3.92 3.88
C ALA A 81 -4.71 -3.48 3.19
N ALA A 82 -3.71 -4.38 3.11
CA ALA A 82 -2.46 -4.14 2.40
C ALA A 82 -2.66 -3.99 0.88
N THR A 83 -3.54 -4.80 0.28
CA THR A 83 -3.93 -4.66 -1.13
C THR A 83 -4.59 -3.31 -1.39
N GLY A 84 -5.52 -2.89 -0.51
CA GLY A 84 -6.15 -1.58 -0.57
C GLY A 84 -5.12 -0.44 -0.49
N LEU A 85 -4.13 -0.55 0.40
CA LEU A 85 -3.02 0.42 0.49
C LEU A 85 -2.21 0.48 -0.80
N GLY A 86 -1.88 -0.67 -1.38
CA GLY A 86 -1.16 -0.74 -2.66
C GLY A 86 -1.90 -0.01 -3.78
N LEU A 87 -3.21 -0.24 -3.91
CA LEU A 87 -4.06 0.43 -4.90
C LEU A 87 -4.14 1.94 -4.66
N LEU A 88 -4.26 2.39 -3.41
CA LEU A 88 -4.24 3.82 -3.05
C LEU A 88 -2.90 4.47 -3.42
N CYS A 89 -1.77 3.83 -3.13
CA CYS A 89 -0.45 4.35 -3.48
C CYS A 89 -0.25 4.43 -5.01
N LEU A 90 -0.74 3.46 -5.77
CA LEU A 90 -0.72 3.50 -7.24
C LEU A 90 -1.60 4.63 -7.79
N ALA A 91 -2.79 4.82 -7.22
CA ALA A 91 -3.68 5.91 -7.61
C ALA A 91 -3.03 7.29 -7.32
N ILE A 92 -2.41 7.45 -6.15
CA ILE A 92 -1.67 8.67 -5.79
C ILE A 92 -0.51 8.90 -6.77
N ALA A 93 0.27 7.87 -7.09
CA ALA A 93 1.36 7.99 -8.04
C ALA A 93 0.87 8.43 -9.44
N ALA A 94 -0.22 7.85 -9.92
CA ALA A 94 -0.85 8.21 -11.20
C ALA A 94 -1.38 9.65 -11.21
N LEU A 95 -2.01 10.08 -10.11
CA LEU A 95 -2.52 11.44 -9.97
C LEU A 95 -1.39 12.49 -9.92
N HIS A 96 -0.30 12.19 -9.20
CA HIS A 96 0.88 13.06 -9.19
C HIS A 96 1.58 13.09 -10.55
N TYR A 97 1.60 11.98 -11.29
CA TYR A 97 2.09 11.98 -12.67
C TYR A 97 1.33 12.98 -13.54
N ALA A 98 0.00 12.98 -13.43
CA ALA A 98 -0.87 13.77 -14.30
C ALA A 98 -0.97 15.26 -13.89
N ARG A 99 -0.80 15.59 -12.59
CA ARG A 99 -1.18 16.92 -12.07
C ARG A 99 -0.08 17.66 -11.33
N GLU A 100 0.97 16.98 -10.87
CA GLU A 100 2.01 17.60 -10.06
C GLU A 100 3.18 18.07 -10.94
N PRO A 101 3.45 19.38 -11.02
CA PRO A 101 4.56 19.91 -11.83
C PRO A 101 5.93 19.67 -11.19
N ARG A 102 5.99 19.55 -9.87
CA ARG A 102 7.24 19.41 -9.11
C ARG A 102 7.79 17.99 -9.23
N ARG A 103 8.93 17.84 -9.91
CA ARG A 103 9.57 16.53 -10.16
C ARG A 103 9.85 15.76 -8.87
N GLY A 104 10.33 16.42 -7.82
CA GLY A 104 10.65 15.77 -6.54
C GLY A 104 9.43 15.11 -5.89
N VAL A 105 8.26 15.77 -5.91
CA VAL A 105 7.01 15.22 -5.36
C VAL A 105 6.54 14.00 -6.16
N ARG A 106 6.65 14.06 -7.50
CA ARG A 106 6.32 12.88 -8.34
C ARG A 106 7.22 11.70 -8.05
N TRP A 107 8.54 11.93 -7.94
CA TRP A 107 9.47 10.86 -7.60
C TRP A 107 9.21 10.27 -6.22
N ALA A 108 8.85 11.09 -5.23
CA ALA A 108 8.45 10.61 -3.91
C ALA A 108 7.20 9.71 -3.98
N ALA A 109 6.20 10.09 -4.78
CA ALA A 109 5.00 9.26 -4.98
C ALA A 109 5.32 7.91 -5.65
N TYR A 110 6.22 7.89 -6.64
CA TYR A 110 6.67 6.64 -7.27
C TYR A 110 7.48 5.77 -6.33
N ALA A 111 8.37 6.37 -5.55
CA ALA A 111 9.16 5.65 -4.56
C ALA A 111 8.25 5.02 -3.50
N LEU A 112 7.24 5.75 -3.02
CA LEU A 112 6.25 5.22 -2.08
C LEU A 112 5.50 4.02 -2.66
N ALA A 113 4.97 4.15 -3.88
CA ALA A 113 4.26 3.06 -4.55
C ALA A 113 5.18 1.84 -4.75
N GLY A 114 6.42 2.07 -5.19
CA GLY A 114 7.43 1.02 -5.35
C GLY A 114 7.77 0.30 -4.05
N LEU A 115 7.93 1.04 -2.94
CA LEU A 115 8.20 0.47 -1.62
C LEU A 115 7.02 -0.39 -1.12
N VAL A 116 5.78 0.07 -1.31
CA VAL A 116 4.59 -0.70 -0.90
C VAL A 116 4.46 -1.99 -1.72
N ILE A 117 4.72 -1.93 -3.03
CA ILE A 117 4.72 -3.13 -3.89
C ILE A 117 5.83 -4.09 -3.46
N LEU A 118 7.04 -3.59 -3.22
CA LEU A 118 8.16 -4.39 -2.74
C LEU A 118 7.83 -5.07 -1.41
N GLN A 119 7.27 -4.33 -0.46
CA GLN A 119 6.86 -4.85 0.85
C GLN A 119 5.80 -5.94 0.72
N GLY A 120 4.79 -5.74 -0.13
CA GLY A 120 3.78 -6.77 -0.43
C GLY A 120 4.38 -8.01 -1.06
N GLY A 121 5.31 -7.84 -2.01
CA GLY A 121 6.04 -8.92 -2.65
C GLY A 121 6.89 -9.73 -1.66
N LEU A 122 7.59 -9.06 -0.73
CA LEU A 122 8.35 -9.73 0.34
C LEU A 122 7.44 -10.51 1.28
N GLY A 123 6.27 -9.96 1.62
CA GLY A 123 5.26 -10.68 2.40
C GLY A 123 4.76 -11.94 1.70
N GLY A 124 4.47 -11.85 0.40
CA GLY A 124 4.06 -13.00 -0.43
C GLY A 124 5.18 -14.03 -0.59
N LEU A 125 6.41 -13.57 -0.84
CA LEU A 125 7.58 -14.45 -0.94
C LEU A 125 7.80 -15.26 0.34
N ARG A 126 7.60 -14.65 1.50
CA ARG A 126 7.63 -15.34 2.80
C ARG A 126 6.70 -16.56 2.81
N VAL A 127 5.43 -16.35 2.41
CA VAL A 127 4.42 -17.42 2.39
C VAL A 127 4.83 -18.53 1.43
N LEU A 128 5.28 -18.20 0.23
CA LEU A 128 5.69 -19.17 -0.79
C LEU A 128 6.94 -19.96 -0.37
N LEU A 129 7.92 -19.33 0.27
CA LEU A 129 9.12 -20.00 0.76
C LEU A 129 8.81 -20.96 1.91
N ASP A 130 7.86 -20.62 2.77
CA ASP A 130 7.43 -21.51 3.84
C ASP A 130 6.67 -22.72 3.29
N GLN A 131 5.80 -22.51 2.30
CA GLN A 131 5.09 -23.58 1.59
C GLN A 131 6.06 -24.57 0.91
N LEU A 132 7.12 -24.08 0.31
CA LEU A 132 8.11 -24.91 -0.39
C LEU A 132 9.09 -25.61 0.56
N ASN A 133 9.02 -25.34 1.86
CA ASN A 133 9.94 -25.83 2.87
C ASN A 133 11.44 -25.61 2.51
N ILE A 134 11.71 -24.59 1.69
CA ILE A 134 13.05 -24.17 1.28
C ILE A 134 13.66 -23.39 2.44
N GLY A 135 14.38 -24.06 3.27
CA GLY A 135 15.03 -23.50 4.44
C GLY A 135 14.76 -24.32 5.69
N GLY A 136 15.08 -25.60 5.62
CA GLY A 136 15.32 -26.38 6.83
C GLY A 136 16.29 -25.57 7.69
N ASP A 137 15.94 -25.34 8.95
CA ASP A 137 16.72 -24.65 9.95
C ASP A 137 16.98 -23.14 9.74
N GLY A 138 15.94 -22.35 9.98
CA GLY A 138 16.05 -21.06 10.69
C GLY A 138 16.72 -19.85 10.02
N ASN A 139 17.81 -19.99 9.31
CA ASN A 139 18.68 -18.86 8.98
C ASN A 139 18.16 -17.98 7.81
N LEU A 140 17.64 -18.57 6.75
CA LEU A 140 17.07 -17.80 5.63
C LEU A 140 15.71 -17.20 6.00
N LYS A 141 14.93 -17.91 6.83
CA LYS A 141 13.69 -17.38 7.41
C LYS A 141 13.97 -16.14 8.26
N ALA A 142 15.01 -16.19 9.11
CA ALA A 142 15.38 -15.06 9.96
C ALA A 142 15.78 -13.81 9.16
N ILE A 143 16.48 -13.95 8.04
CA ILE A 143 16.92 -12.82 7.21
C ILE A 143 15.74 -12.18 6.46
N CYS A 144 14.79 -12.97 5.95
CA CYS A 144 13.61 -12.47 5.27
C CYS A 144 12.52 -11.95 6.23
N PHE A 145 12.61 -12.27 7.53
CA PHE A 145 11.55 -12.04 8.53
C PHE A 145 11.94 -11.05 9.62
N ALA A 146 13.13 -10.48 9.54
CA ALA A 146 13.57 -9.39 10.41
C ALA A 146 12.95 -8.03 10.03
N VAL A 147 11.93 -8.05 9.15
CA VAL A 147 11.20 -6.85 8.72
C VAL A 147 9.75 -6.95 9.17
#